data_269a692f067566d10e7ad092cc66537b
#
_entry.id   269a692f067566d10e7ad092cc66537b
#
_cell.length_a   1.000
_cell.length_b   1.000
_cell.length_c   1.000
_cell.angle_alpha   90.00
_cell.angle_beta   90.00
_cell.angle_gamma   90.00
#
_symmetry.space_group_name_H-M   'P 1'
#
loop_
_entity.id
_entity.type
_entity.pdbx_description
1 polymer ?
#
loop_
_entity_poly.entity_id
_entity_poly.type
_entity_poly.pdbx_seq_one_letter_code
_entity_poly.pdbx_strand_id
1 'polypeptide(L)'
;MFETFYPGNYVDSAYEIPYEKLYERGYRGIIFDVDNTLVPHGAPADKQAIELFERLRAIGFSPRILSNNKEPRVLPFADKVGSPYIFKGGKPSRKGYERAMERMKTDRDTTFFVGDQLFTDVWGANRTGLYSILVKPINPKEEIQIVLKRYLEAVVLMFYRKRLKKTGRTAGDFCKK
;
A
#
# COMPACT_ATOMS: atom_id res chain seq x y z
N MET A 1 14.16 -16.60 -5.88
CA MET A 1 15.12 -15.53 -5.55
C MET A 1 14.44 -14.19 -5.25
N PHE A 2 13.42 -13.74 -6.01
CA PHE A 2 12.75 -12.44 -5.83
C PHE A 2 11.39 -12.49 -5.09
N GLU A 3 11.01 -13.63 -4.52
CA GLU A 3 9.66 -13.85 -3.97
C GLU A 3 9.29 -12.92 -2.83
N THR A 4 10.25 -12.50 -2.02
CA THR A 4 10.04 -11.53 -0.94
C THR A 4 9.61 -10.15 -1.43
N PHE A 5 9.81 -9.83 -2.70
CA PHE A 5 9.40 -8.58 -3.33
C PHE A 5 8.09 -8.72 -4.14
N TYR A 6 7.54 -9.93 -4.27
CA TYR A 6 6.31 -10.10 -5.03
C TYR A 6 5.13 -9.57 -4.25
N PRO A 7 4.33 -8.64 -4.83
CA PRO A 7 3.11 -8.21 -4.18
C PRO A 7 2.09 -9.35 -4.14
N GLY A 8 1.23 -9.35 -3.14
CA GLY A 8 0.07 -10.24 -3.09
C GLY A 8 -0.89 -9.94 -4.25
N ASN A 9 -0.99 -8.66 -4.63
CA ASN A 9 -1.72 -8.22 -5.81
C ASN A 9 -1.10 -6.97 -6.45
N TYR A 10 -1.40 -6.73 -7.73
CA TYR A 10 -0.98 -5.54 -8.46
C TYR A 10 -2.15 -4.98 -9.27
N VAL A 11 -2.54 -3.75 -8.98
CA VAL A 11 -3.67 -3.05 -9.60
C VAL A 11 -3.24 -1.67 -10.13
N ASP A 12 -4.07 -1.07 -10.97
CA ASP A 12 -3.75 0.21 -11.58
C ASP A 12 -3.86 1.37 -10.59
N SER A 13 -4.80 1.29 -9.66
CA SER A 13 -5.08 2.37 -8.71
C SER A 13 -5.53 1.84 -7.34
N ALA A 14 -5.19 2.56 -6.27
CA ALA A 14 -5.74 2.29 -4.94
C ALA A 14 -7.28 2.42 -4.91
N TYR A 15 -7.82 3.21 -5.79
CA TYR A 15 -9.26 3.47 -5.88
C TYR A 15 -10.06 2.34 -6.55
N GLU A 16 -9.37 1.42 -7.26
CA GLU A 16 -9.95 0.26 -7.93
C GLU A 16 -9.93 -1.03 -7.09
N ILE A 17 -9.38 -0.96 -5.88
CA ILE A 17 -9.33 -2.11 -4.98
C ILE A 17 -10.76 -2.46 -4.52
N PRO A 18 -11.18 -3.75 -4.61
CA PRO A 18 -12.50 -4.18 -4.17
C PRO A 18 -12.54 -4.34 -2.63
N TYR A 19 -12.58 -3.23 -1.92
CA TYR A 19 -12.49 -3.18 -0.46
C TYR A 19 -13.58 -3.99 0.24
N GLU A 20 -14.82 -3.97 -0.27
CA GLU A 20 -15.93 -4.74 0.29
C GLU A 20 -15.60 -6.24 0.29
N LYS A 21 -15.05 -6.76 -0.82
CA LYS A 21 -14.64 -8.17 -0.90
C LYS A 21 -13.51 -8.51 0.06
N LEU A 22 -12.58 -7.57 0.30
CA LEU A 22 -11.51 -7.78 1.29
C LEU A 22 -12.09 -7.77 2.71
N TYR A 23 -13.05 -6.92 2.99
CA TYR A 23 -13.75 -6.89 4.28
C TYR A 23 -14.51 -8.20 4.54
N GLU A 24 -15.24 -8.72 3.55
CA GLU A 24 -15.93 -10.02 3.60
C GLU A 24 -14.96 -11.17 3.88
N ARG A 25 -13.71 -11.06 3.43
CA ARG A 25 -12.64 -12.04 3.69
C ARG A 25 -11.97 -11.92 5.06
N GLY A 26 -12.42 -11.03 5.90
CA GLY A 26 -11.94 -10.86 7.26
C GLY A 26 -10.89 -9.78 7.47
N TYR A 27 -10.51 -9.03 6.43
CA TYR A 27 -9.62 -7.88 6.63
C TYR A 27 -10.35 -6.76 7.38
N ARG A 28 -9.63 -6.09 8.27
CA ARG A 28 -10.15 -5.01 9.13
C ARG A 28 -9.23 -3.79 9.16
N GLY A 29 -7.92 -3.99 9.06
CA GLY A 29 -6.91 -2.95 9.01
C GLY A 29 -6.40 -2.69 7.61
N ILE A 30 -6.21 -1.43 7.26
CA ILE A 30 -5.54 -1.02 6.02
C ILE A 30 -4.44 -0.04 6.34
N ILE A 31 -3.24 -0.31 5.84
CA ILE A 31 -2.11 0.62 5.93
C ILE A 31 -1.85 1.17 4.53
N PHE A 32 -1.89 2.50 4.39
CA PHE A 32 -1.62 3.19 3.12
C PHE A 32 -0.30 3.94 3.14
N ASP A 33 0.45 3.86 2.04
CA ASP A 33 1.33 4.94 1.65
C ASP A 33 0.53 6.10 1.02
N VAL A 34 1.12 7.29 0.92
CA VAL A 34 0.41 8.49 0.41
C VAL A 34 0.91 8.91 -0.97
N ASP A 35 2.20 9.26 -1.05
CA ASP A 35 2.77 9.87 -2.25
C ASP A 35 2.83 8.87 -3.40
N ASN A 36 2.29 9.25 -4.55
CA ASN A 36 2.11 8.40 -5.73
C ASN A 36 1.18 7.18 -5.55
N THR A 37 0.65 6.94 -4.36
CA THR A 37 -0.32 5.88 -4.04
C THR A 37 -1.75 6.41 -4.03
N LEU A 38 -2.01 7.47 -3.27
CA LEU A 38 -3.33 8.09 -3.11
C LEU A 38 -3.43 9.43 -3.85
N VAL A 39 -2.34 10.18 -3.88
CA VAL A 39 -2.22 11.47 -4.59
C VAL A 39 -0.84 11.56 -5.24
N PRO A 40 -0.66 12.44 -6.25
CA PRO A 40 0.69 12.71 -6.79
C PRO A 40 1.66 13.12 -5.69
N HIS A 41 2.95 12.87 -5.91
CA HIS A 41 3.99 13.21 -4.93
C HIS A 41 3.88 14.68 -4.49
N GLY A 42 3.81 14.91 -3.18
CA GLY A 42 3.71 16.24 -2.58
C GLY A 42 2.32 16.89 -2.66
N ALA A 43 1.36 16.30 -3.37
CA ALA A 43 0.03 16.87 -3.50
C ALA A 43 -0.79 16.77 -2.20
N PRO A 44 -1.69 17.73 -1.92
CA PRO A 44 -2.62 17.63 -0.80
C PRO A 44 -3.66 16.53 -1.04
N ALA A 45 -4.41 16.18 0.01
CA ALA A 45 -5.56 15.30 -0.14
C ALA A 45 -6.62 15.95 -1.05
N ASP A 46 -7.03 15.23 -2.06
CA ASP A 46 -8.10 15.61 -2.97
C ASP A 46 -9.45 15.01 -2.55
N LYS A 47 -10.49 15.36 -3.28
CA LYS A 47 -11.85 14.87 -3.02
C LYS A 47 -11.91 13.33 -3.07
N GLN A 48 -11.23 12.71 -4.03
CA GLN A 48 -11.23 11.27 -4.21
C GLN A 48 -10.60 10.54 -3.03
N ALA A 49 -9.51 11.08 -2.48
CA ALA A 49 -8.88 10.53 -1.27
C ALA A 49 -9.80 10.65 -0.05
N ILE A 50 -10.47 11.79 0.12
CA ILE A 50 -11.41 12.00 1.23
C ILE A 50 -12.57 10.99 1.14
N GLU A 51 -13.22 10.89 0.00
CA GLU A 51 -14.34 9.96 -0.24
C GLU A 51 -13.93 8.49 -0.04
N LEU A 52 -12.70 8.11 -0.45
CA LEU A 52 -12.18 6.78 -0.20
C LEU A 52 -12.12 6.47 1.30
N PHE A 53 -11.53 7.36 2.10
CA PHE A 53 -11.38 7.12 3.54
C PHE A 53 -12.73 7.12 4.27
N GLU A 54 -13.69 7.93 3.84
CA GLU A 54 -15.07 7.89 4.35
C GLU A 54 -15.74 6.55 4.03
N ARG A 55 -15.64 6.08 2.77
CA ARG A 55 -16.13 4.76 2.35
C ARG A 55 -15.51 3.62 3.14
N LEU A 56 -14.18 3.65 3.34
CA LEU A 56 -13.49 2.61 4.10
C LEU A 56 -14.00 2.51 5.55
N ARG A 57 -14.20 3.64 6.21
CA ARG A 57 -14.80 3.67 7.55
C ARG A 57 -16.24 3.18 7.55
N ALA A 58 -17.03 3.55 6.55
CA ALA A 58 -18.43 3.09 6.41
C ALA A 58 -18.51 1.57 6.21
N ILE A 59 -17.56 0.95 5.49
CA ILE A 59 -17.45 -0.51 5.36
C ILE A 59 -17.09 -1.16 6.71
N GLY A 60 -16.36 -0.46 7.58
CA GLY A 60 -15.90 -0.96 8.88
C GLY A 60 -14.39 -1.16 8.98
N PHE A 61 -13.62 -0.69 8.02
CA PHE A 61 -12.16 -0.70 8.11
C PHE A 61 -11.60 0.33 9.08
N SER A 62 -10.43 0.04 9.63
CA SER A 62 -9.56 0.98 10.33
C SER A 62 -8.40 1.36 9.39
N PRO A 63 -8.51 2.43 8.60
CA PRO A 63 -7.42 2.89 7.75
C PRO A 63 -6.37 3.64 8.56
N ARG A 64 -5.09 3.49 8.17
CA ARG A 64 -3.95 4.20 8.76
C ARG A 64 -2.92 4.55 7.71
N ILE A 65 -2.33 5.71 7.84
CA ILE A 65 -1.25 6.18 6.97
C ILE A 65 0.09 5.78 7.57
N LEU A 66 1.00 5.24 6.73
CA LEU A 66 2.39 4.96 7.06
C LEU A 66 3.30 5.53 5.98
N SER A 67 3.95 6.65 6.27
CA SER A 67 4.82 7.35 5.33
C SER A 67 6.26 7.48 5.85
N ASN A 68 7.23 7.43 4.93
CA ASN A 68 8.64 7.74 5.24
C ASN A 68 8.90 9.25 5.32
N ASN A 69 7.96 10.06 4.88
CA ASN A 69 8.07 11.50 4.90
C ASN A 69 8.05 12.09 6.33
N LYS A 70 8.44 13.35 6.41
CA LYS A 70 8.38 14.14 7.66
C LYS A 70 6.93 14.52 7.98
N GLU A 71 6.67 14.80 9.24
CA GLU A 71 5.33 15.16 9.74
C GLU A 71 4.66 16.33 9.00
N PRO A 72 5.36 17.45 8.68
CA PRO A 72 4.72 18.55 7.95
C PRO A 72 4.15 18.17 6.58
N ARG A 73 4.62 17.05 5.98
CA ARG A 73 4.03 16.50 4.74
C ARG A 73 2.84 15.59 5.03
N VAL A 74 2.91 14.79 6.07
CA VAL A 74 1.94 13.72 6.33
C VAL A 74 0.71 14.25 7.06
N LEU A 75 0.91 15.12 8.05
CA LEU A 75 -0.16 15.65 8.91
C LEU A 75 -1.29 16.34 8.12
N PRO A 76 -1.04 17.29 7.20
CA PRO A 76 -2.13 17.96 6.50
C PRO A 76 -2.98 17.01 5.64
N PHE A 77 -2.36 15.97 5.06
CA PHE A 77 -3.06 14.94 4.34
C PHE A 77 -3.93 14.10 5.28
N ALA A 78 -3.33 13.62 6.37
CA ALA A 78 -3.98 12.76 7.36
C ALA A 78 -5.19 13.44 8.01
N ASP A 79 -5.05 14.72 8.39
CA ASP A 79 -6.13 15.51 8.95
C ASP A 79 -7.29 15.67 7.95
N LYS A 80 -6.97 15.92 6.68
CA LYS A 80 -7.98 16.13 5.65
C LYS A 80 -8.81 14.88 5.37
N VAL A 81 -8.20 13.69 5.38
CA VAL A 81 -8.91 12.41 5.21
C VAL A 81 -9.42 11.83 6.53
N GLY A 82 -9.14 12.48 7.66
CA GLY A 82 -9.54 12.03 8.98
C GLY A 82 -8.93 10.68 9.39
N SER A 83 -7.65 10.45 9.06
CA SER A 83 -6.96 9.18 9.35
C SER A 83 -5.81 9.36 10.32
N PRO A 84 -5.65 8.47 11.31
CA PRO A 84 -4.42 8.40 12.07
C PRO A 84 -3.23 8.07 11.17
N TYR A 85 -2.03 8.54 11.55
CA TYR A 85 -0.82 8.43 10.73
C TYR A 85 0.43 8.06 11.53
N ILE A 86 1.44 7.58 10.79
CA ILE A 86 2.81 7.37 11.24
C ILE A 86 3.73 8.03 10.20
N PHE A 87 4.42 9.08 10.60
CA PHE A 87 5.47 9.72 9.82
C PHE A 87 6.84 9.12 10.15
N LYS A 88 7.85 9.34 9.30
CA LYS A 88 9.18 8.71 9.43
C LYS A 88 9.08 7.22 9.75
N GLY A 89 8.20 6.54 9.03
CA GLY A 89 7.81 5.15 9.27
C GLY A 89 8.92 4.12 9.12
N GLY A 90 10.04 4.52 8.47
CA GLY A 90 11.23 3.70 8.33
C GLY A 90 11.03 2.48 7.41
N LYS A 91 10.09 2.54 6.48
CA LYS A 91 9.91 1.48 5.47
C LYS A 91 11.22 1.27 4.67
N PRO A 92 11.66 0.04 4.47
CA PRO A 92 11.00 -1.25 4.63
C PRO A 92 11.21 -1.93 5.99
N SER A 93 11.57 -1.23 7.06
CA SER A 93 11.63 -1.81 8.40
C SER A 93 10.24 -2.23 8.88
N ARG A 94 10.18 -3.38 9.59
CA ARG A 94 8.93 -3.94 10.12
C ARG A 94 8.26 -3.06 11.19
N LYS A 95 9.05 -2.27 11.92
CA LYS A 95 8.59 -1.48 13.08
C LYS A 95 7.40 -0.56 12.79
N GLY A 96 7.41 0.11 11.62
CA GLY A 96 6.30 1.00 11.23
C GLY A 96 4.99 0.24 11.01
N TYR A 97 5.05 -0.91 10.36
CA TYR A 97 3.89 -1.77 10.08
C TYR A 97 3.34 -2.39 11.37
N GLU A 98 4.22 -2.92 12.23
CA GLU A 98 3.84 -3.52 13.52
C GLU A 98 3.16 -2.47 14.43
N ARG A 99 3.72 -1.26 14.51
CA ARG A 99 3.11 -0.14 15.25
C ARG A 99 1.75 0.28 14.67
N ALA A 100 1.59 0.20 13.35
CA ALA A 100 0.31 0.51 12.71
C ALA A 100 -0.76 -0.52 13.11
N MET A 101 -0.44 -1.82 13.03
CA MET A 101 -1.35 -2.90 13.45
C MET A 101 -1.72 -2.81 14.92
N GLU A 102 -0.74 -2.62 15.80
CA GLU A 102 -0.97 -2.44 17.23
C GLU A 102 -1.98 -1.32 17.51
N ARG A 103 -1.78 -0.15 16.89
CA ARG A 103 -2.67 1.00 17.05
C ARG A 103 -4.06 0.82 16.44
N MET A 104 -4.19 -0.04 15.43
CA MET A 104 -5.47 -0.43 14.84
C MET A 104 -6.14 -1.58 15.58
N LYS A 105 -5.45 -2.23 16.53
CA LYS A 105 -5.87 -3.46 17.21
C LYS A 105 -6.19 -4.57 16.22
N THR A 106 -5.34 -4.70 15.21
CA THR A 106 -5.40 -5.73 14.15
C THR A 106 -4.11 -6.53 14.12
N ASP A 107 -4.08 -7.59 13.34
CA ASP A 107 -2.95 -8.49 13.18
C ASP A 107 -2.57 -8.68 11.70
N ARG A 108 -1.64 -9.60 11.44
CA ARG A 108 -1.12 -9.88 10.09
C ARG A 108 -2.17 -10.50 9.17
N ASP A 109 -3.10 -11.25 9.73
CA ASP A 109 -4.12 -11.97 8.97
C ASP A 109 -5.31 -11.07 8.63
N THR A 110 -5.51 -10.04 9.42
CA THR A 110 -6.61 -9.07 9.30
C THR A 110 -6.20 -7.71 8.75
N THR A 111 -4.91 -7.52 8.41
CA THR A 111 -4.38 -6.25 7.87
C THR A 111 -3.73 -6.46 6.51
N PHE A 112 -3.89 -5.50 5.61
CA PHE A 112 -3.14 -5.42 4.37
C PHE A 112 -2.54 -4.03 4.15
N PHE A 113 -1.54 -3.98 3.27
CA PHE A 113 -0.83 -2.75 2.91
C PHE A 113 -1.07 -2.37 1.45
N VAL A 114 -1.19 -1.08 1.18
CA VAL A 114 -1.32 -0.51 -0.17
C VAL A 114 -0.23 0.54 -0.39
N GLY A 115 0.55 0.40 -1.44
CA GLY A 115 1.60 1.36 -1.80
C GLY A 115 2.10 1.17 -3.23
N ASP A 116 2.93 2.10 -3.70
CA ASP A 116 3.41 2.15 -5.09
C ASP A 116 4.87 1.68 -5.27
N GLN A 117 5.64 1.52 -4.19
CA GLN A 117 7.06 1.18 -4.25
C GLN A 117 7.32 -0.27 -3.82
N LEU A 118 7.93 -1.04 -4.73
CA LEU A 118 8.22 -2.45 -4.47
C LEU A 118 9.22 -2.65 -3.33
N PHE A 119 10.32 -1.87 -3.31
CA PHE A 119 11.44 -2.07 -2.37
C PHE A 119 11.26 -1.41 -1.01
N THR A 120 10.30 -0.54 -0.84
CA THR A 120 9.97 0.06 0.45
C THR A 120 8.66 -0.46 0.98
N ASP A 121 7.61 -0.42 0.18
CA ASP A 121 6.23 -0.72 0.57
C ASP A 121 5.95 -2.22 0.60
N VAL A 122 6.03 -2.85 -0.57
CA VAL A 122 5.73 -4.28 -0.71
C VAL A 122 6.72 -5.13 0.10
N TRP A 123 8.01 -4.85 -0.03
CA TRP A 123 9.02 -5.59 0.72
C TRP A 123 8.85 -5.46 2.23
N GLY A 124 8.60 -4.26 2.72
CA GLY A 124 8.35 -4.03 4.14
C GLY A 124 7.11 -4.75 4.65
N ALA A 125 6.01 -4.69 3.90
CA ALA A 125 4.77 -5.39 4.21
C ALA A 125 4.98 -6.91 4.21
N ASN A 126 5.62 -7.47 3.17
CA ASN A 126 5.90 -8.90 3.06
C ASN A 126 6.79 -9.42 4.20
N ARG A 127 7.85 -8.66 4.57
CA ARG A 127 8.70 -8.99 5.72
C ARG A 127 7.95 -9.00 7.05
N THR A 128 6.87 -8.23 7.14
CA THR A 128 5.99 -8.19 8.32
C THR A 128 4.92 -9.27 8.27
N GLY A 129 4.78 -9.99 7.15
CA GLY A 129 3.76 -11.01 6.94
C GLY A 129 2.40 -10.47 6.52
N LEU A 130 2.34 -9.20 6.12
CA LEU A 130 1.11 -8.58 5.63
C LEU A 130 0.84 -8.97 4.17
N TYR A 131 -0.43 -9.06 3.82
CA TYR A 131 -0.84 -9.04 2.43
C TYR A 131 -0.55 -7.66 1.84
N SER A 132 0.13 -7.61 0.71
CA SER A 132 0.55 -6.36 0.08
C SER A 132 -0.13 -6.17 -1.27
N ILE A 133 -0.62 -4.97 -1.54
CA ILE A 133 -1.18 -4.57 -2.82
C ILE A 133 -0.30 -3.46 -3.39
N LEU A 134 0.33 -3.76 -4.52
CA LEU A 134 1.09 -2.76 -5.27
C LEU A 134 0.14 -2.01 -6.20
N VAL A 135 0.27 -0.70 -6.26
CA VAL A 135 -0.44 0.15 -7.22
C VAL A 135 0.54 0.80 -8.20
N LYS A 136 0.06 1.19 -9.37
CA LYS A 136 0.87 2.01 -10.28
C LYS A 136 1.06 3.40 -9.67
N PRO A 137 2.26 3.98 -9.75
CA PRO A 137 2.49 5.36 -9.31
C PRO A 137 1.63 6.32 -10.15
N ILE A 138 0.99 7.28 -9.47
CA ILE A 138 0.09 8.26 -10.12
C ILE A 138 0.88 9.17 -11.06
N ASN A 139 2.06 9.64 -10.62
CA ASN A 139 2.94 10.46 -11.45
C ASN A 139 4.32 9.80 -11.56
N PRO A 140 4.72 9.32 -12.75
CA PRO A 140 6.02 8.69 -12.95
C PRO A 140 7.20 9.68 -12.97
N LYS A 141 6.96 11.01 -12.95
CA LYS A 141 8.02 12.00 -12.83
C LYS A 141 8.53 12.05 -11.39
N GLU A 142 9.54 11.27 -11.12
CA GLU A 142 10.14 11.11 -9.80
C GLU A 142 11.62 11.57 -9.84
N GLU A 143 12.22 11.76 -8.66
CA GLU A 143 13.65 12.03 -8.54
C GLU A 143 14.49 10.90 -9.16
N ILE A 144 15.65 11.21 -9.71
CA ILE A 144 16.54 10.24 -10.39
C ILE A 144 16.79 8.97 -9.61
N GLN A 145 16.92 9.06 -8.28
CA GLN A 145 17.11 7.89 -7.43
C GLN A 145 15.90 6.94 -7.42
N ILE A 146 14.70 7.48 -7.54
CA ILE A 146 13.45 6.70 -7.61
C ILE A 146 13.35 6.08 -9.00
N VAL A 147 13.69 6.83 -10.05
CA VAL A 147 13.70 6.33 -11.44
C VAL A 147 14.59 5.10 -11.57
N LEU A 148 15.82 5.11 -11.01
CA LEU A 148 16.71 3.95 -11.04
C LEU A 148 16.11 2.73 -10.32
N LYS A 149 15.46 2.93 -9.18
CA LYS A 149 14.73 1.87 -8.48
C LYS A 149 13.61 1.30 -9.34
N ARG A 150 12.88 2.12 -10.11
CA ARG A 150 11.80 1.67 -11.00
C ARG A 150 12.29 0.71 -12.09
N TYR A 151 13.51 0.88 -12.61
CA TYR A 151 14.09 -0.09 -13.55
C TYR A 151 14.31 -1.46 -12.88
N LEU A 152 14.82 -1.49 -11.66
CA LEU A 152 14.97 -2.73 -10.90
C LEU A 152 13.60 -3.35 -10.56
N GLU A 153 12.62 -2.55 -10.19
CA GLU A 153 11.24 -2.99 -9.96
C GLU A 153 10.64 -3.64 -11.22
N ALA A 154 10.86 -3.05 -12.39
CA ALA A 154 10.37 -3.60 -13.66
C ALA A 154 10.90 -5.02 -13.91
N VAL A 155 12.17 -5.28 -13.59
CA VAL A 155 12.77 -6.63 -13.69
C VAL A 155 12.07 -7.60 -12.75
N VAL A 156 11.88 -7.23 -11.49
CA VAL A 156 11.18 -8.07 -10.50
C VAL A 156 9.75 -8.34 -10.94
N LEU A 157 9.03 -7.31 -11.41
CA LEU A 157 7.65 -7.44 -11.89
C LEU A 157 7.55 -8.31 -13.16
N MET A 158 8.57 -8.35 -14.01
CA MET A 158 8.62 -9.28 -15.13
C MET A 158 8.62 -10.73 -14.65
N PHE A 159 9.42 -11.06 -13.63
CA PHE A 159 9.42 -12.40 -13.03
C PHE A 159 8.12 -12.71 -12.29
N TYR A 160 7.56 -11.74 -11.57
CA TYR A 160 6.26 -11.86 -10.93
C TYR A 160 5.15 -12.21 -11.94
N ARG A 161 5.07 -11.48 -13.06
CA ARG A 161 4.09 -11.76 -14.13
C ARG A 161 4.29 -13.15 -14.76
N LYS A 162 5.53 -13.59 -14.94
CA LYS A 162 5.82 -14.97 -15.41
C LYS A 162 5.31 -16.02 -14.42
N ARG A 163 5.45 -15.78 -13.11
CA ARG A 163 4.94 -16.66 -12.06
C ARG A 163 3.41 -16.70 -12.07
N LEU A 164 2.73 -15.56 -12.17
CA LEU A 164 1.28 -15.51 -12.27
C LEU A 164 0.76 -16.36 -13.44
N LYS A 165 1.36 -16.23 -14.62
CA LYS A 165 1.00 -17.03 -15.79
C LYS A 165 1.17 -18.54 -15.56
N LYS A 166 2.24 -18.97 -14.87
CA LYS A 166 2.48 -20.38 -14.55
C LYS A 166 1.48 -20.95 -13.55
N THR A 167 0.94 -20.11 -12.66
CA THR A 167 -0.03 -20.53 -11.62
C THR A 167 -1.49 -20.31 -12.03
N GLY A 168 -1.75 -19.87 -13.28
CA GLY A 168 -3.10 -19.55 -13.75
C GLY A 168 -3.76 -18.35 -13.06
N ARG A 169 -2.96 -17.50 -12.39
CA ARG A 169 -3.42 -16.29 -11.73
C ARG A 169 -3.22 -15.07 -12.62
N THR A 170 -4.07 -14.07 -12.44
CA THR A 170 -3.90 -12.75 -13.07
C THR A 170 -3.61 -11.69 -12.00
N ALA A 171 -2.90 -10.63 -12.39
CA ALA A 171 -2.81 -9.43 -11.57
C ALA A 171 -4.24 -8.87 -11.42
N GLY A 172 -4.67 -8.59 -10.20
CA GLY A 172 -6.07 -8.19 -9.92
C GLY A 172 -6.96 -9.32 -9.37
N ASP A 173 -6.52 -10.58 -9.43
CA ASP A 173 -7.19 -11.66 -8.73
C ASP A 173 -6.95 -11.56 -7.22
N PHE A 174 -7.93 -11.04 -6.50
CA PHE A 174 -7.93 -11.01 -5.03
C PHE A 174 -8.25 -12.42 -4.47
N CYS A 175 -7.52 -13.42 -4.94
CA CYS A 175 -7.66 -14.79 -4.45
C CYS A 175 -7.02 -14.95 -3.07
N LYS A 176 -7.56 -15.89 -2.30
CA LYS A 176 -7.03 -16.30 -0.98
C LYS A 176 -5.51 -16.55 -1.03
N LYS A 177 -4.85 -16.24 0.09
CA LYS A 177 -3.48 -16.72 0.38
C LYS A 177 -3.34 -18.20 0.08
#